data_121ad6dbd1e26e22f5a4e836639c5981
#
_entry.id   121ad6dbd1e26e22f5a4e836639c5981
#
_cell.length_a   1.000
_cell.length_b   1.000
_cell.length_c   1.000
_cell.angle_alpha   90.00
_cell.angle_beta   90.00
_cell.angle_gamma   90.00
#
_symmetry.space_group_name_H-M   'P 1'
#
loop_
_entity.id
_entity.type
_entity.pdbx_description
1 polymer ?
#
loop_
_entity_poly.entity_id
_entity_poly.type
_entity_poly.pdbx_seq_one_letter_code
_entity_poly.pdbx_strand_id
1 'polypeptide(L)'
;MSYPKTFCTRPFNELHIEEDGRITPCCVIESNQQFFGNNIAEYLRSDKLKRLKRALASGEKPPECSSCWKAEKFKQYSHRTVDTNNSLDKIVRIHIRYNDFCNFKCRICSPTFSSAWAKENKIHHMFPRADPRSKNVFDHLNKEEFFDKILPSVNQLNISGGEPLITPVNLWFLDELRKRKYNDLSIAYNTNLSSLTVKGRNLLDVFKHFSKISLTVSIDGWGKHNEYHRHGLNWNTFLSNFKEAFAYIHNINSVISIYSVYTLPELLVVMEKLQKSVTLNPVNNLDNYLSIQALPKTEKEKIIRYYDTFECSKAIKTRLQKEILTPMIMEDYSSTNPSFFQRTEILDKVRGESFVEVYPQYEEWKDFYTKAYEIITDFIKLERNIQ
;
A
#
# COMPACT_ATOMS: atom_id res chain seq x y z
N MET A 1 23.18 -22.38 13.20
CA MET A 1 23.51 -22.18 11.77
C MET A 1 23.13 -20.76 11.40
N SER A 2 24.04 -19.99 10.79
CA SER A 2 23.68 -18.65 10.31
C SER A 2 23.01 -18.79 8.94
N TYR A 3 21.83 -18.22 8.78
CA TYR A 3 21.15 -18.18 7.50
C TYR A 3 21.86 -17.23 6.51
N PRO A 4 21.79 -17.50 5.19
CA PRO A 4 22.35 -16.61 4.18
C PRO A 4 21.66 -15.23 4.20
N LYS A 5 22.34 -14.18 3.73
CA LYS A 5 21.79 -12.80 3.68
C LYS A 5 20.50 -12.69 2.85
N THR A 6 20.25 -13.64 1.97
CA THR A 6 19.02 -13.71 1.14
C THR A 6 17.87 -14.42 1.82
N PHE A 7 18.07 -14.98 3.00
CA PHE A 7 17.05 -15.72 3.72
C PHE A 7 15.84 -14.86 4.08
N CYS A 8 14.66 -15.44 4.03
CA CYS A 8 13.39 -14.82 4.43
C CYS A 8 12.57 -15.82 5.24
N THR A 9 12.13 -15.43 6.43
CA THR A 9 11.32 -16.28 7.33
C THR A 9 9.88 -16.45 6.86
N ARG A 10 9.32 -15.46 6.13
CA ARG A 10 7.89 -15.40 5.77
C ARG A 10 7.35 -16.66 5.08
N PRO A 11 7.99 -17.24 4.07
CA PRO A 11 7.50 -18.48 3.46
C PRO A 11 7.39 -19.66 4.43
N PHE A 12 8.08 -19.60 5.56
CA PHE A 12 8.10 -20.66 6.56
C PHE A 12 7.03 -20.52 7.62
N ASN A 13 6.63 -19.28 7.94
CA ASN A 13 5.81 -19.01 9.12
C ASN A 13 4.64 -18.04 8.89
N GLU A 14 4.44 -17.57 7.64
CA GLU A 14 3.36 -16.65 7.27
C GLU A 14 2.47 -17.25 6.19
N LEU A 15 1.19 -16.93 6.24
CA LEU A 15 0.23 -17.08 5.15
C LEU A 15 -0.28 -15.69 4.76
N HIS A 16 -0.32 -15.41 3.48
CA HIS A 16 -1.09 -14.29 2.94
C HIS A 16 -2.29 -14.85 2.17
N ILE A 17 -3.48 -14.41 2.52
CA ILE A 17 -4.74 -14.88 1.95
C ILE A 17 -5.42 -13.71 1.26
N GLU A 18 -5.55 -13.81 -0.05
CA GLU A 18 -6.20 -12.82 -0.90
C GLU A 18 -7.74 -12.91 -0.79
N GLU A 19 -8.44 -11.87 -1.20
CA GLU A 19 -9.91 -11.77 -1.14
C GLU A 19 -10.65 -12.87 -1.93
N ASP A 20 -10.00 -13.50 -2.88
CA ASP A 20 -10.52 -14.62 -3.66
C ASP A 20 -10.10 -16.01 -3.13
N GLY A 21 -9.51 -16.02 -1.92
CA GLY A 21 -9.06 -17.23 -1.24
C GLY A 21 -7.70 -17.76 -1.70
N ARG A 22 -7.05 -17.13 -2.68
CA ARG A 22 -5.69 -17.52 -3.08
C ARG A 22 -4.71 -17.33 -1.93
N ILE A 23 -3.79 -18.25 -1.78
CA ILE A 23 -2.81 -18.27 -0.71
C ILE A 23 -1.41 -18.06 -1.28
N THR A 24 -0.67 -17.15 -0.67
CA THR A 24 0.71 -16.82 -1.05
C THR A 24 1.62 -16.79 0.18
N PRO A 25 2.95 -16.90 0.01
CA PRO A 25 3.90 -16.91 1.13
C PRO A 25 4.09 -15.52 1.77
N CYS A 26 3.70 -14.44 1.11
CA CYS A 26 3.72 -13.08 1.66
C CYS A 26 2.92 -12.11 0.77
N CYS A 27 2.64 -10.92 1.30
CA CYS A 27 1.81 -9.90 0.64
C CYS A 27 2.49 -9.14 -0.52
N VAL A 28 3.80 -9.31 -0.73
CA VAL A 28 4.58 -8.57 -1.76
C VAL A 28 5.20 -9.49 -2.81
N ILE A 29 4.82 -10.75 -2.83
CA ILE A 29 5.31 -11.69 -3.85
C ILE A 29 4.69 -11.31 -5.21
N GLU A 30 5.46 -11.44 -6.29
CA GLU A 30 4.95 -11.07 -7.62
C GLU A 30 3.79 -11.95 -8.06
N SER A 31 2.69 -11.30 -8.45
CA SER A 31 1.41 -11.94 -8.75
C SER A 31 1.38 -12.71 -10.08
N ASN A 32 2.31 -12.42 -11.00
CA ASN A 32 2.41 -13.10 -12.29
C ASN A 32 2.86 -14.57 -12.18
N GLN A 33 3.36 -14.95 -11.04
CA GLN A 33 3.74 -16.33 -10.74
C GLN A 33 2.52 -17.02 -10.15
N GLN A 34 1.91 -17.92 -10.91
CA GLN A 34 0.72 -18.67 -10.53
C GLN A 34 0.73 -19.13 -9.08
N PHE A 35 -0.25 -18.64 -8.34
CA PHE A 35 -0.33 -18.92 -6.94
C PHE A 35 -1.06 -20.21 -6.65
N PHE A 36 -0.73 -20.68 -5.54
CA PHE A 36 -1.18 -21.81 -4.80
C PHE A 36 -2.71 -21.74 -4.63
N GLY A 37 -3.38 -22.87 -4.73
CA GLY A 37 -4.82 -22.99 -4.60
C GLY A 37 -5.37 -22.41 -3.28
N ASN A 38 -6.67 -22.37 -3.15
CA ASN A 38 -7.44 -21.83 -2.02
C ASN A 38 -7.60 -22.83 -0.85
N ASN A 39 -6.85 -23.94 -0.86
CA ASN A 39 -6.79 -24.92 0.23
C ASN A 39 -5.47 -24.77 0.98
N ILE A 40 -5.52 -24.45 2.27
CA ILE A 40 -4.32 -24.18 3.08
C ILE A 40 -3.43 -25.40 3.20
N ALA A 41 -3.99 -26.58 3.43
CA ALA A 41 -3.21 -27.81 3.54
C ALA A 41 -2.51 -28.21 2.23
N GLU A 42 -3.15 -27.97 1.09
CA GLU A 42 -2.56 -28.16 -0.23
C GLU A 42 -1.42 -27.19 -0.49
N TYR A 43 -1.65 -25.89 -0.19
CA TYR A 43 -0.62 -24.87 -0.27
C TYR A 43 0.63 -25.24 0.52
N LEU A 44 0.47 -25.62 1.79
CA LEU A 44 1.60 -25.95 2.68
C LEU A 44 2.42 -27.15 2.20
N ARG A 45 1.80 -28.07 1.44
CA ARG A 45 2.45 -29.24 0.86
C ARG A 45 2.97 -29.03 -0.57
N SER A 46 2.67 -27.88 -1.18
CA SER A 46 2.98 -27.63 -2.59
C SER A 46 4.50 -27.64 -2.88
N ASP A 47 4.88 -28.19 -4.02
CA ASP A 47 6.27 -28.21 -4.44
C ASP A 47 6.82 -26.83 -4.75
N LYS A 48 5.96 -25.90 -5.15
CA LYS A 48 6.32 -24.50 -5.38
C LYS A 48 6.77 -23.82 -4.10
N LEU A 49 6.02 -23.98 -2.98
CA LEU A 49 6.44 -23.46 -1.68
C LEU A 49 7.73 -24.12 -1.19
N LYS A 50 7.85 -25.44 -1.35
CA LYS A 50 9.08 -26.18 -0.99
C LYS A 50 10.29 -25.70 -1.78
N ARG A 51 10.13 -25.46 -3.11
CA ARG A 51 11.17 -24.88 -3.96
C ARG A 51 11.59 -23.50 -3.48
N LEU A 52 10.64 -22.61 -3.23
CA LEU A 52 10.91 -21.26 -2.73
C LEU A 52 11.69 -21.29 -1.40
N LYS A 53 11.24 -22.13 -0.45
CA LYS A 53 11.92 -22.30 0.84
C LYS A 53 13.36 -22.77 0.67
N ARG A 54 13.59 -23.77 -0.20
CA ARG A 54 14.95 -24.28 -0.49
C ARG A 54 15.84 -23.22 -1.11
N ALA A 55 15.35 -22.49 -2.12
CA ALA A 55 16.11 -21.45 -2.79
C ALA A 55 16.55 -20.34 -1.81
N LEU A 56 15.65 -19.87 -0.94
CA LEU A 56 15.98 -18.87 0.07
C LEU A 56 16.97 -19.41 1.12
N ALA A 57 16.85 -20.66 1.50
CA ALA A 57 17.76 -21.31 2.47
C ALA A 57 19.15 -21.58 1.87
N SER A 58 19.27 -21.82 0.55
CA SER A 58 20.55 -22.01 -0.16
C SER A 58 21.25 -20.70 -0.53
N GLY A 59 20.65 -19.54 -0.28
CA GLY A 59 21.26 -18.25 -0.59
C GLY A 59 20.90 -17.68 -1.97
N GLU A 60 19.99 -18.31 -2.68
CA GLU A 60 19.49 -17.83 -3.96
C GLU A 60 18.59 -16.61 -3.80
N LYS A 61 18.37 -15.87 -4.89
CA LYS A 61 17.46 -14.75 -5.01
C LYS A 61 16.30 -15.11 -5.94
N PRO A 62 15.24 -15.77 -5.44
CA PRO A 62 14.10 -16.13 -6.26
C PRO A 62 13.49 -14.91 -6.97
N PRO A 63 13.18 -14.99 -8.28
CA PRO A 63 12.62 -13.88 -9.04
C PRO A 63 11.25 -13.44 -8.50
N GLU A 64 10.48 -14.36 -7.92
CA GLU A 64 9.20 -14.07 -7.27
C GLU A 64 9.32 -13.05 -6.11
N CYS A 65 10.51 -12.87 -5.55
CA CYS A 65 10.82 -11.93 -4.46
C CYS A 65 11.43 -10.61 -4.97
N SER A 66 11.31 -10.29 -6.26
CA SER A 66 11.94 -9.13 -6.92
C SER A 66 11.59 -7.80 -6.25
N SER A 67 10.37 -7.61 -5.75
CA SER A 67 9.96 -6.41 -5.00
C SER A 67 10.86 -6.13 -3.79
N CYS A 68 11.23 -7.18 -3.03
CA CYS A 68 12.16 -7.02 -1.91
C CYS A 68 13.59 -6.75 -2.39
N TRP A 69 14.05 -7.45 -3.44
CA TRP A 69 15.40 -7.22 -3.99
C TRP A 69 15.55 -5.81 -4.55
N LYS A 70 14.51 -5.28 -5.22
CA LYS A 70 14.47 -3.90 -5.71
C LYS A 70 14.52 -2.89 -4.56
N ALA A 71 13.70 -3.05 -3.52
CA ALA A 71 13.70 -2.18 -2.35
C ALA A 71 15.07 -2.15 -1.65
N GLU A 72 15.71 -3.30 -1.48
CA GLU A 72 17.04 -3.41 -0.87
C GLU A 72 18.15 -2.79 -1.72
N LYS A 73 18.07 -2.89 -3.06
CA LYS A 73 18.98 -2.18 -3.97
C LYS A 73 18.95 -0.66 -3.71
N PHE A 74 17.78 -0.11 -3.42
CA PHE A 74 17.59 1.31 -3.13
C PHE A 74 17.72 1.66 -1.64
N LYS A 75 18.13 0.71 -0.78
CA LYS A 75 18.22 0.91 0.67
C LYS A 75 16.90 1.36 1.31
N GLN A 76 15.78 1.00 0.67
CA GLN A 76 14.41 1.24 1.15
C GLN A 76 13.93 0.11 2.05
N TYR A 77 12.74 0.30 2.63
CA TYR A 77 12.09 -0.72 3.44
C TYR A 77 11.85 -2.01 2.64
N SER A 78 12.30 -3.12 3.19
CA SER A 78 12.03 -4.46 2.64
C SER A 78 11.33 -5.33 3.67
N HIS A 79 10.21 -5.90 3.31
CA HIS A 79 9.45 -6.81 4.16
C HIS A 79 10.27 -8.01 4.64
N ARG A 80 11.26 -8.44 3.86
CA ARG A 80 12.15 -9.55 4.19
C ARG A 80 13.10 -9.25 5.34
N THR A 81 13.63 -8.02 5.41
CA THR A 81 14.70 -7.65 6.35
C THR A 81 14.18 -7.23 7.72
N VAL A 82 12.89 -7.02 7.87
CA VAL A 82 12.27 -6.53 9.13
C VAL A 82 11.65 -7.65 9.94
N ASP A 83 11.52 -8.84 9.38
CA ASP A 83 10.91 -9.96 10.06
C ASP A 83 11.94 -10.72 10.90
N THR A 84 11.77 -10.66 12.21
CA THR A 84 12.66 -11.30 13.21
C THR A 84 12.05 -12.55 13.84
N ASN A 85 10.87 -12.99 13.37
CA ASN A 85 10.23 -14.18 13.95
C ASN A 85 10.99 -15.45 13.51
N ASN A 86 11.59 -16.14 14.47
CA ASN A 86 12.46 -17.29 14.25
C ASN A 86 11.72 -18.64 14.20
N SER A 87 10.38 -18.66 14.31
CA SER A 87 9.63 -19.92 14.16
C SER A 87 9.60 -20.29 12.67
N LEU A 88 10.15 -21.44 12.31
CA LEU A 88 10.23 -21.92 10.92
C LEU A 88 9.42 -23.20 10.67
N ASP A 89 8.80 -23.73 11.69
CA ASP A 89 8.13 -25.05 11.72
C ASP A 89 6.61 -24.96 11.71
N LYS A 90 6.06 -23.78 11.99
CA LYS A 90 4.61 -23.55 12.06
C LYS A 90 4.23 -22.16 11.57
N ILE A 91 2.98 -22.03 11.12
CA ILE A 91 2.39 -20.73 10.79
C ILE A 91 2.09 -19.98 12.08
N VAL A 92 2.68 -18.81 12.23
CA VAL A 92 2.49 -17.94 13.39
C VAL A 92 1.89 -16.58 13.03
N ARG A 93 1.87 -16.26 11.74
CA ARG A 93 1.32 -15.02 11.21
C ARG A 93 0.41 -15.28 10.03
N ILE A 94 -0.73 -14.59 10.00
CA ILE A 94 -1.61 -14.57 8.81
C ILE A 94 -1.87 -13.13 8.42
N HIS A 95 -1.71 -12.84 7.14
CA HIS A 95 -2.20 -11.62 6.52
C HIS A 95 -3.44 -11.95 5.71
N ILE A 96 -4.57 -11.31 6.01
CA ILE A 96 -5.85 -11.54 5.32
C ILE A 96 -6.30 -10.26 4.64
N ARG A 97 -6.62 -10.37 3.35
CA ARG A 97 -7.40 -9.37 2.62
C ARG A 97 -8.87 -9.79 2.62
N TYR A 98 -9.73 -9.00 3.25
CA TYR A 98 -11.14 -9.37 3.37
C TYR A 98 -11.89 -9.34 2.04
N ASN A 99 -11.74 -8.24 1.30
CA ASN A 99 -12.40 -7.93 0.04
C ASN A 99 -11.81 -6.64 -0.55
N ASP A 100 -12.33 -6.18 -1.68
CA ASP A 100 -12.00 -4.89 -2.32
C ASP A 100 -12.95 -3.75 -1.90
N PHE A 101 -13.84 -3.97 -0.92
CA PHE A 101 -14.78 -2.93 -0.48
C PHE A 101 -14.04 -1.75 0.15
N CYS A 102 -14.06 -0.61 -0.54
CA CYS A 102 -13.41 0.63 -0.12
C CYS A 102 -14.26 1.82 -0.54
N ASN A 103 -14.31 2.83 0.31
CA ASN A 103 -15.02 4.08 0.06
C ASN A 103 -14.12 5.18 -0.57
N PHE A 104 -12.81 4.95 -0.68
CA PHE A 104 -11.88 5.88 -1.32
C PHE A 104 -11.47 5.44 -2.73
N LYS A 105 -11.07 6.43 -3.55
CA LYS A 105 -10.59 6.28 -4.91
C LYS A 105 -9.19 6.90 -5.04
N CYS A 106 -8.27 6.48 -4.18
CA CYS A 106 -6.91 7.05 -4.10
C CYS A 106 -6.21 7.03 -5.46
N ARG A 107 -5.48 8.10 -5.79
CA ARG A 107 -4.79 8.24 -7.09
C ARG A 107 -3.66 7.21 -7.30
N ILE A 108 -3.12 6.69 -6.22
CA ILE A 108 -2.11 5.60 -6.23
C ILE A 108 -2.72 4.19 -6.24
N CYS A 109 -4.05 4.09 -6.19
CA CYS A 109 -4.77 2.81 -6.18
C CYS A 109 -5.32 2.49 -7.57
N SER A 110 -6.01 1.36 -7.69
CA SER A 110 -6.63 0.92 -8.92
C SER A 110 -8.05 0.37 -8.68
N PRO A 111 -8.86 0.24 -9.74
CA PRO A 111 -10.18 -0.38 -9.66
C PRO A 111 -10.17 -1.81 -9.10
N THR A 112 -9.06 -2.53 -9.20
CA THR A 112 -8.91 -3.90 -8.68
C THR A 112 -8.96 -3.95 -7.15
N PHE A 113 -8.52 -2.88 -6.47
CA PHE A 113 -8.36 -2.84 -5.03
C PHE A 113 -9.35 -1.92 -4.31
N SER A 114 -10.25 -1.27 -5.03
CA SER A 114 -11.29 -0.42 -4.46
C SER A 114 -12.58 -0.49 -5.25
N SER A 115 -13.66 -0.91 -4.58
CA SER A 115 -15.01 -0.98 -5.17
C SER A 115 -15.54 0.41 -5.58
N ALA A 116 -15.23 1.48 -4.84
CA ALA A 116 -15.59 2.84 -5.25
C ALA A 116 -14.85 3.27 -6.51
N TRP A 117 -13.57 2.92 -6.63
CA TRP A 117 -12.76 3.16 -7.82
C TRP A 117 -13.28 2.36 -9.03
N ALA A 118 -13.62 1.07 -8.82
CA ALA A 118 -14.20 0.23 -9.87
C ALA A 118 -15.53 0.79 -10.39
N LYS A 119 -16.39 1.31 -9.49
CA LYS A 119 -17.64 1.96 -9.86
C LYS A 119 -17.42 3.21 -10.70
N GLU A 120 -16.49 4.11 -10.29
CA GLU A 120 -16.13 5.30 -11.04
C GLU A 120 -15.57 4.94 -12.42
N ASN A 121 -14.64 3.98 -12.48
CA ASN A 121 -14.07 3.52 -13.74
C ASN A 121 -15.11 2.94 -14.69
N LYS A 122 -16.09 2.20 -14.18
CA LYS A 122 -17.19 1.65 -14.97
C LYS A 122 -18.09 2.73 -15.57
N ILE A 123 -18.33 3.82 -14.81
CA ILE A 123 -19.19 4.93 -15.27
C ILE A 123 -18.48 5.76 -16.34
N HIS A 124 -17.20 6.04 -16.17
CA HIS A 124 -16.44 6.98 -17.01
C HIS A 124 -15.54 6.30 -18.04
N HIS A 125 -15.44 4.97 -18.06
CA HIS A 125 -14.60 4.18 -18.97
C HIS A 125 -13.15 4.68 -19.10
N MET A 126 -12.57 5.11 -17.98
CA MET A 126 -11.29 5.82 -17.95
C MET A 126 -10.09 4.94 -18.27
N PHE A 127 -10.13 3.68 -17.85
CA PHE A 127 -9.01 2.75 -17.95
C PHE A 127 -9.49 1.36 -18.36
N PRO A 128 -8.60 0.50 -18.88
CA PRO A 128 -8.94 -0.88 -19.20
C PRO A 128 -9.66 -1.56 -18.05
N ARG A 129 -10.63 -2.40 -18.38
CA ARG A 129 -11.53 -3.04 -17.42
C ARG A 129 -10.72 -3.88 -16.42
N ALA A 130 -10.75 -3.47 -15.15
CA ALA A 130 -10.39 -4.34 -14.04
C ALA A 130 -11.71 -4.85 -13.44
N ASP A 131 -11.91 -6.14 -13.43
CA ASP A 131 -13.08 -6.72 -12.78
C ASP A 131 -12.94 -6.50 -11.26
N PRO A 132 -13.93 -5.86 -10.62
CA PRO A 132 -13.95 -5.78 -9.18
C PRO A 132 -14.01 -7.18 -8.60
N ARG A 133 -13.11 -7.51 -7.71
CA ARG A 133 -13.04 -8.82 -7.09
C ARG A 133 -13.87 -8.92 -5.81
N SER A 134 -14.97 -8.17 -5.68
CA SER A 134 -15.75 -8.01 -4.45
C SER A 134 -16.25 -9.33 -3.85
N LYS A 135 -15.29 -10.19 -3.49
CA LYS A 135 -15.51 -11.48 -2.88
C LYS A 135 -15.12 -11.38 -1.41
N ASN A 136 -15.89 -12.03 -0.56
CA ASN A 136 -15.54 -12.20 0.83
C ASN A 136 -14.56 -13.38 0.94
N VAL A 137 -13.37 -13.16 1.45
CA VAL A 137 -12.35 -14.21 1.61
C VAL A 137 -12.89 -15.46 2.32
N PHE A 138 -13.76 -15.30 3.29
CA PHE A 138 -14.34 -16.43 4.05
C PHE A 138 -15.38 -17.25 3.30
N ASP A 139 -15.80 -16.82 2.10
CA ASP A 139 -16.64 -17.64 1.19
C ASP A 139 -15.80 -18.64 0.40
N HIS A 140 -14.46 -18.43 0.39
CA HIS A 140 -13.50 -19.27 -0.32
C HIS A 140 -12.66 -20.16 0.59
N LEU A 141 -12.63 -19.87 1.90
CA LEU A 141 -11.88 -20.65 2.86
C LEU A 141 -12.72 -21.74 3.52
N ASN A 142 -12.11 -22.88 3.79
CA ASN A 142 -12.67 -23.83 4.72
C ASN A 142 -12.56 -23.24 6.13
N LYS A 143 -13.70 -22.76 6.68
CA LYS A 143 -13.74 -22.06 7.98
C LYS A 143 -13.33 -22.95 9.13
N GLU A 144 -13.70 -24.22 9.16
CA GLU A 144 -13.31 -25.17 10.19
C GLU A 144 -11.80 -25.41 10.16
N GLU A 145 -11.23 -25.66 8.97
CA GLU A 145 -9.77 -25.79 8.85
C GLU A 145 -9.06 -24.54 9.32
N PHE A 146 -9.52 -23.36 8.91
CA PHE A 146 -8.91 -22.08 9.28
C PHE A 146 -8.96 -21.84 10.79
N PHE A 147 -10.16 -21.92 11.41
CA PHE A 147 -10.33 -21.59 12.81
C PHE A 147 -9.79 -22.66 13.76
N ASP A 148 -9.94 -23.94 13.42
CA ASP A 148 -9.70 -25.03 14.36
C ASP A 148 -8.33 -25.70 14.16
N LYS A 149 -7.73 -25.61 12.98
CA LYS A 149 -6.42 -26.24 12.69
C LYS A 149 -5.29 -25.24 12.49
N ILE A 150 -5.55 -24.10 11.85
CA ILE A 150 -4.49 -23.13 11.53
C ILE A 150 -4.37 -22.06 12.61
N LEU A 151 -5.46 -21.42 12.98
CA LEU A 151 -5.49 -20.31 13.93
C LEU A 151 -4.91 -20.62 15.33
N PRO A 152 -5.00 -21.85 15.88
CA PRO A 152 -4.39 -22.18 17.16
C PRO A 152 -2.87 -21.98 17.23
N SER A 153 -2.16 -22.02 16.12
CA SER A 153 -0.70 -21.76 16.06
C SER A 153 -0.35 -20.30 15.81
N VAL A 154 -1.33 -19.48 15.45
CA VAL A 154 -1.16 -18.08 15.05
C VAL A 154 -1.14 -17.18 16.28
N ASN A 155 -0.20 -16.24 16.29
CA ASN A 155 -0.13 -15.19 17.32
C ASN A 155 -0.35 -13.78 16.75
N GLN A 156 -0.32 -13.63 15.43
CA GLN A 156 -0.51 -12.35 14.77
C GLN A 156 -1.40 -12.46 13.54
N LEU A 157 -2.42 -11.60 13.47
CA LEU A 157 -3.26 -11.37 12.32
C LEU A 157 -2.97 -9.97 11.77
N ASN A 158 -2.68 -9.87 10.48
CA ASN A 158 -2.63 -8.60 9.74
C ASN A 158 -3.84 -8.53 8.82
N ILE A 159 -4.65 -7.52 8.96
CA ILE A 159 -5.90 -7.37 8.25
C ILE A 159 -5.82 -6.19 7.30
N SER A 160 -6.14 -6.45 6.04
CA SER A 160 -6.21 -5.46 4.98
C SER A 160 -7.39 -5.74 4.05
N GLY A 161 -7.42 -5.09 2.91
CA GLY A 161 -8.48 -5.23 1.90
C GLY A 161 -8.63 -3.90 1.18
N GLY A 162 -9.84 -3.56 0.75
CA GLY A 162 -10.16 -2.19 0.37
C GLY A 162 -10.04 -1.28 1.59
N GLU A 163 -11.04 -1.29 2.46
CA GLU A 163 -10.98 -0.67 3.79
C GLU A 163 -11.60 -1.61 4.84
N PRO A 164 -10.76 -2.26 5.66
CA PRO A 164 -11.25 -3.28 6.57
C PRO A 164 -12.18 -2.75 7.68
N LEU A 165 -12.02 -1.50 8.12
CA LEU A 165 -12.83 -0.97 9.23
C LEU A 165 -14.26 -0.63 8.85
N ILE A 166 -14.61 -0.53 7.55
CA ILE A 166 -16.00 -0.27 7.11
C ILE A 166 -16.72 -1.52 6.60
N THR A 167 -16.02 -2.66 6.49
CA THR A 167 -16.65 -3.89 5.97
C THR A 167 -17.36 -4.69 7.07
N PRO A 168 -18.60 -5.16 6.82
CA PRO A 168 -19.30 -6.06 7.74
C PRO A 168 -18.56 -7.36 8.07
N VAL A 169 -17.72 -7.82 7.15
CA VAL A 169 -16.87 -9.01 7.33
C VAL A 169 -15.97 -8.86 8.55
N ASN A 170 -15.45 -7.66 8.81
CA ASN A 170 -14.60 -7.39 9.98
C ASN A 170 -15.36 -7.64 11.30
N LEU A 171 -16.58 -7.15 11.43
CA LEU A 171 -17.39 -7.39 12.63
C LEU A 171 -17.66 -8.87 12.84
N TRP A 172 -18.08 -9.56 11.77
CA TRP A 172 -18.33 -10.99 11.83
C TRP A 172 -17.08 -11.76 12.27
N PHE A 173 -15.93 -11.43 11.71
CA PHE A 173 -14.68 -12.11 12.04
C PHE A 173 -14.26 -11.86 13.49
N LEU A 174 -14.34 -10.64 13.99
CA LEU A 174 -14.06 -10.30 15.38
C LEU A 174 -15.04 -11.02 16.34
N ASP A 175 -16.32 -11.09 15.99
CA ASP A 175 -17.31 -11.83 16.79
C ASP A 175 -17.00 -13.35 16.79
N GLU A 176 -16.56 -13.94 15.68
CA GLU A 176 -16.11 -15.35 15.63
C GLU A 176 -14.85 -15.61 16.46
N LEU A 177 -13.86 -14.70 16.41
CA LEU A 177 -12.67 -14.79 17.27
C LEU A 177 -13.04 -14.77 18.75
N ARG A 178 -13.96 -13.89 19.15
CA ARG A 178 -14.44 -13.82 20.54
C ARG A 178 -15.17 -15.08 20.99
N LYS A 179 -16.10 -15.58 20.17
CA LYS A 179 -16.82 -16.84 20.47
C LYS A 179 -15.88 -18.02 20.70
N ARG A 180 -14.77 -18.05 19.94
CA ARG A 180 -13.76 -19.10 19.99
C ARG A 180 -12.63 -18.82 21.00
N LYS A 181 -12.74 -17.73 21.76
CA LYS A 181 -11.79 -17.31 22.81
C LYS A 181 -10.37 -16.98 22.28
N TYR A 182 -10.26 -16.45 21.06
CA TYR A 182 -9.02 -15.95 20.48
C TYR A 182 -8.74 -14.48 20.82
N ASN A 183 -9.04 -14.03 22.03
CA ASN A 183 -8.93 -12.63 22.45
C ASN A 183 -7.47 -12.16 22.62
N ASP A 184 -6.52 -13.10 22.75
CA ASP A 184 -5.09 -12.81 22.96
C ASP A 184 -4.29 -12.67 21.66
N LEU A 185 -4.93 -12.87 20.51
CA LEU A 185 -4.28 -12.63 19.22
C LEU A 185 -3.91 -11.16 19.08
N SER A 186 -2.70 -10.92 18.56
CA SER A 186 -2.30 -9.59 18.10
C SER A 186 -2.96 -9.33 16.76
N ILE A 187 -3.85 -8.33 16.67
CA ILE A 187 -4.56 -7.98 15.43
C ILE A 187 -4.10 -6.60 14.97
N ALA A 188 -3.51 -6.54 13.78
CA ALA A 188 -3.05 -5.32 13.15
C ALA A 188 -3.88 -5.01 11.90
N TYR A 189 -4.32 -3.77 11.77
CA TYR A 189 -5.08 -3.26 10.62
C TYR A 189 -4.26 -2.28 9.80
N ASN A 190 -4.36 -2.39 8.46
CA ASN A 190 -4.04 -1.28 7.57
C ASN A 190 -5.34 -0.59 7.18
N THR A 191 -5.48 0.70 7.52
CA THR A 191 -6.73 1.43 7.36
C THR A 191 -6.54 2.85 6.82
N ASN A 192 -7.53 3.33 6.07
CA ASN A 192 -7.67 4.72 5.67
C ASN A 192 -8.33 5.59 6.76
N LEU A 193 -8.80 4.95 7.83
CA LEU A 193 -9.41 5.56 9.01
C LEU A 193 -10.63 6.45 8.69
N SER A 194 -11.35 6.16 7.62
CA SER A 194 -12.52 6.96 7.20
C SER A 194 -13.71 6.83 8.14
N SER A 195 -13.80 5.74 8.91
CA SER A 195 -14.86 5.50 9.89
C SER A 195 -14.38 4.57 10.99
N LEU A 196 -14.90 4.80 12.19
CA LEU A 196 -14.78 3.92 13.35
C LEU A 196 -16.09 3.17 13.64
N THR A 197 -17.08 3.31 12.77
CA THR A 197 -18.40 2.69 12.93
C THR A 197 -18.74 1.83 11.71
N VAL A 198 -19.19 0.61 11.96
CA VAL A 198 -19.72 -0.29 10.94
C VAL A 198 -21.02 -0.96 11.41
N LYS A 199 -22.06 -0.92 10.57
CA LYS A 199 -23.42 -1.39 10.94
C LYS A 199 -23.90 -0.87 12.31
N GLY A 200 -23.66 0.39 12.62
CA GLY A 200 -24.09 1.06 13.87
C GLY A 200 -23.28 0.67 15.12
N ARG A 201 -22.26 -0.18 15.00
CA ARG A 201 -21.37 -0.54 16.13
C ARG A 201 -20.08 0.26 16.05
N ASN A 202 -19.68 0.87 17.17
CA ASN A 202 -18.36 1.49 17.30
C ASN A 202 -17.30 0.40 17.43
N LEU A 203 -16.29 0.43 16.56
CA LEU A 203 -15.23 -0.56 16.54
C LEU A 203 -14.31 -0.46 17.76
N LEU A 204 -14.12 0.72 18.32
CA LEU A 204 -13.29 0.86 19.51
C LEU A 204 -13.89 0.12 20.72
N ASP A 205 -15.21 0.05 20.82
CA ASP A 205 -15.86 -0.77 21.85
C ASP A 205 -15.66 -2.27 21.59
N VAL A 206 -15.65 -2.68 20.33
CA VAL A 206 -15.31 -4.07 19.98
C VAL A 206 -13.84 -4.39 20.29
N PHE A 207 -12.94 -3.45 19.99
CA PHE A 207 -11.50 -3.61 20.20
C PHE A 207 -11.12 -3.82 21.68
N LYS A 208 -11.87 -3.24 22.63
CA LYS A 208 -11.68 -3.43 24.07
C LYS A 208 -11.74 -4.90 24.52
N HIS A 209 -12.33 -5.77 23.71
CA HIS A 209 -12.40 -7.20 24.01
C HIS A 209 -11.15 -7.99 23.61
N PHE A 210 -10.19 -7.36 22.95
CA PHE A 210 -8.94 -7.96 22.52
C PHE A 210 -7.76 -7.35 23.27
N SER A 211 -6.81 -8.19 23.65
CA SER A 211 -5.64 -7.73 24.40
C SER A 211 -4.70 -6.87 23.57
N LYS A 212 -4.71 -7.02 22.24
CA LYS A 212 -3.70 -6.40 21.36
C LYS A 212 -4.25 -6.04 20.00
N ILE A 213 -4.76 -4.82 19.87
CA ILE A 213 -5.15 -4.22 18.58
C ILE A 213 -4.15 -3.13 18.21
N SER A 214 -3.74 -3.08 16.95
CA SER A 214 -2.91 -2.02 16.42
C SER A 214 -3.41 -1.53 15.05
N LEU A 215 -3.42 -0.21 14.87
CA LEU A 215 -3.77 0.43 13.60
C LEU A 215 -2.52 0.99 12.92
N THR A 216 -2.31 0.63 11.67
CA THR A 216 -1.44 1.31 10.74
C THR A 216 -2.29 2.20 9.86
N VAL A 217 -2.19 3.50 10.07
CA VAL A 217 -3.05 4.49 9.40
C VAL A 217 -2.36 5.03 8.16
N SER A 218 -3.10 5.07 7.07
CA SER A 218 -2.60 5.54 5.78
C SER A 218 -2.71 7.05 5.64
N ILE A 219 -1.58 7.77 5.60
CA ILE A 219 -1.49 9.23 5.40
C ILE A 219 -0.35 9.50 4.41
N ASP A 220 -0.65 10.19 3.29
CA ASP A 220 0.35 10.52 2.27
C ASP A 220 0.60 12.02 2.14
N GLY A 221 -0.10 12.83 2.91
CA GLY A 221 0.01 14.27 2.88
C GLY A 221 -0.83 14.92 3.97
N TRP A 222 -1.03 16.24 3.86
CA TRP A 222 -1.72 17.04 4.86
C TRP A 222 -2.88 17.81 4.25
N GLY A 223 -4.01 17.88 4.94
CA GLY A 223 -5.18 18.65 4.47
C GLY A 223 -5.59 18.31 3.04
N LYS A 224 -5.68 19.34 2.20
CA LYS A 224 -6.06 19.22 0.78
C LYS A 224 -5.16 18.29 -0.03
N HIS A 225 -3.86 18.20 0.28
CA HIS A 225 -2.96 17.27 -0.40
C HIS A 225 -3.38 15.82 -0.15
N ASN A 226 -3.74 15.48 1.09
CA ASN A 226 -4.18 14.13 1.41
C ASN A 226 -5.59 13.84 0.84
N GLU A 227 -6.50 14.81 0.80
CA GLU A 227 -7.82 14.69 0.18
C GLU A 227 -7.69 14.45 -1.34
N TYR A 228 -6.84 15.20 -2.03
CA TYR A 228 -6.56 15.01 -3.45
C TYR A 228 -5.92 13.64 -3.75
N HIS A 229 -4.91 13.27 -2.98
CA HIS A 229 -4.21 11.99 -3.15
C HIS A 229 -5.13 10.80 -2.85
N ARG A 230 -5.92 10.89 -1.76
CA ARG A 230 -6.85 9.87 -1.29
C ARG A 230 -8.30 10.30 -1.54
N HIS A 231 -8.64 10.54 -2.81
CA HIS A 231 -9.97 11.03 -3.19
C HIS A 231 -11.10 10.25 -2.51
N GLY A 232 -12.00 10.97 -1.84
CA GLY A 232 -13.05 10.44 -0.95
C GLY A 232 -12.75 10.65 0.54
N LEU A 233 -11.53 11.04 0.91
CA LEU A 233 -11.19 11.45 2.26
C LEU A 233 -11.78 12.82 2.56
N ASN A 234 -12.37 12.98 3.75
CA ASN A 234 -12.65 14.27 4.37
C ASN A 234 -11.68 14.49 5.52
N TRP A 235 -10.85 15.51 5.43
CA TRP A 235 -9.75 15.73 6.37
C TRP A 235 -10.22 15.96 7.81
N ASN A 236 -11.31 16.67 8.02
CA ASN A 236 -11.84 16.94 9.36
C ASN A 236 -12.39 15.67 10.02
N THR A 237 -13.12 14.86 9.26
CA THR A 237 -13.60 13.54 9.73
C THR A 237 -12.42 12.63 10.05
N PHE A 238 -11.41 12.62 9.19
CA PHE A 238 -10.18 11.86 9.42
C PHE A 238 -9.48 12.26 10.71
N LEU A 239 -9.30 13.56 10.97
CA LEU A 239 -8.67 14.07 12.19
C LEU A 239 -9.48 13.70 13.45
N SER A 240 -10.81 13.76 13.37
CA SER A 240 -11.68 13.33 14.47
C SER A 240 -11.47 11.84 14.79
N ASN A 241 -11.52 10.99 13.76
CA ASN A 241 -11.28 9.55 13.91
C ASN A 241 -9.85 9.25 14.40
N PHE A 242 -8.86 9.98 13.90
CA PHE A 242 -7.47 9.85 14.31
C PHE A 242 -7.31 10.16 15.81
N LYS A 243 -7.92 11.23 16.29
CA LYS A 243 -7.92 11.60 17.71
C LYS A 243 -8.59 10.54 18.57
N GLU A 244 -9.76 10.04 18.15
CA GLU A 244 -10.53 9.03 18.89
C GLU A 244 -9.79 7.70 18.95
N ALA A 245 -9.18 7.27 17.85
CA ALA A 245 -8.45 6.00 17.76
C ALA A 245 -6.97 6.10 18.20
N PHE A 246 -6.50 7.26 18.70
CA PHE A 246 -5.07 7.57 18.89
C PHE A 246 -4.31 6.50 19.71
N ALA A 247 -4.94 5.94 20.73
CA ALA A 247 -4.34 4.90 21.57
C ALA A 247 -4.06 3.59 20.82
N TYR A 248 -4.81 3.30 19.76
CA TYR A 248 -4.65 2.11 18.93
C TYR A 248 -3.70 2.34 17.75
N ILE A 249 -3.38 3.59 17.41
CA ILE A 249 -2.50 3.91 16.29
C ILE A 249 -1.06 3.63 16.69
N HIS A 250 -0.47 2.63 16.05
CA HIS A 250 0.92 2.23 16.26
C HIS A 250 1.86 2.80 15.21
N ASN A 251 1.41 2.85 13.96
CA ASN A 251 2.23 3.25 12.83
C ASN A 251 1.44 4.05 11.80
N ILE A 252 2.13 4.93 11.12
CA ILE A 252 1.65 5.63 9.92
C ILE A 252 2.29 4.99 8.71
N ASN A 253 1.49 4.66 7.71
CA ASN A 253 1.94 4.18 6.41
C ASN A 253 1.80 5.29 5.37
N SER A 254 2.90 5.71 4.78
CA SER A 254 2.92 6.73 3.74
C SER A 254 3.59 6.22 2.47
N VAL A 255 3.02 6.55 1.32
CA VAL A 255 3.55 6.16 0.02
C VAL A 255 4.37 7.31 -0.56
N ILE A 256 5.63 7.02 -0.90
CA ILE A 256 6.51 7.95 -1.59
C ILE A 256 6.11 7.99 -3.06
N SER A 257 5.58 9.12 -3.50
CA SER A 257 5.11 9.35 -4.87
C SER A 257 5.29 10.81 -5.29
N ILE A 258 5.06 11.12 -6.55
CA ILE A 258 5.02 12.50 -7.05
C ILE A 258 4.06 13.37 -6.23
N TYR A 259 2.92 12.82 -5.81
CA TYR A 259 1.92 13.56 -5.03
C TYR A 259 2.33 13.82 -3.57
N SER A 260 3.15 12.96 -2.97
CA SER A 260 3.46 13.05 -1.54
C SER A 260 4.83 13.67 -1.22
N VAL A 261 5.76 13.69 -2.16
CA VAL A 261 7.16 14.03 -1.91
C VAL A 261 7.34 15.40 -1.23
N TYR A 262 6.53 16.41 -1.55
CA TYR A 262 6.62 17.73 -0.89
C TYR A 262 6.01 17.78 0.52
N THR A 263 5.13 16.84 0.86
CA THR A 263 4.43 16.83 2.16
C THR A 263 5.06 15.87 3.18
N LEU A 264 5.93 14.97 2.73
CA LEU A 264 6.58 13.97 3.60
C LEU A 264 7.45 14.60 4.71
N PRO A 265 8.24 15.66 4.49
CA PRO A 265 9.03 16.26 5.57
C PRO A 265 8.16 16.74 6.74
N GLU A 266 7.08 17.47 6.45
CA GLU A 266 6.14 17.94 7.45
C GLU A 266 5.46 16.77 8.19
N LEU A 267 5.01 15.74 7.45
CA LEU A 267 4.42 14.55 8.03
C LEU A 267 5.36 13.88 9.03
N LEU A 268 6.64 13.72 8.68
CA LEU A 268 7.62 13.12 9.57
C LEU A 268 7.83 13.94 10.86
N VAL A 269 7.91 15.28 10.74
CA VAL A 269 8.04 16.17 11.91
C VAL A 269 6.83 16.08 12.84
N VAL A 270 5.62 16.10 12.27
CA VAL A 270 4.39 15.99 13.07
C VAL A 270 4.31 14.63 13.78
N MET A 271 4.62 13.54 13.07
CA MET A 271 4.57 12.19 13.66
C MET A 271 5.68 11.97 14.69
N GLU A 272 6.86 12.57 14.52
CA GLU A 272 7.92 12.57 15.55
C GLU A 272 7.41 13.23 16.84
N LYS A 273 6.77 14.40 16.74
CA LYS A 273 6.15 15.10 17.90
C LYS A 273 5.05 14.29 18.57
N LEU A 274 4.26 13.54 17.79
CA LEU A 274 3.21 12.66 18.28
C LEU A 274 3.73 11.29 18.75
N GLN A 275 5.03 11.04 18.67
CA GLN A 275 5.68 9.76 19.01
C GLN A 275 5.08 8.58 18.24
N LYS A 276 4.70 8.80 16.99
CA LYS A 276 4.20 7.75 16.09
C LYS A 276 5.27 7.37 15.06
N SER A 277 5.46 6.08 14.88
CA SER A 277 6.35 5.59 13.81
C SER A 277 5.74 5.84 12.44
N VAL A 278 6.60 6.05 11.44
CA VAL A 278 6.20 6.23 10.04
C VAL A 278 6.97 5.25 9.17
N THR A 279 6.27 4.43 8.42
CA THR A 279 6.82 3.60 7.36
C THR A 279 6.62 4.32 6.02
N LEU A 280 7.72 4.57 5.32
CA LEU A 280 7.71 5.13 3.97
C LEU A 280 7.85 4.00 2.96
N ASN A 281 6.85 3.82 2.11
CA ASN A 281 6.86 2.81 1.05
C ASN A 281 6.97 3.48 -0.31
N PRO A 282 7.85 3.03 -1.20
CA PRO A 282 7.83 3.49 -2.59
C PRO A 282 6.50 3.10 -3.23
N VAL A 283 5.98 3.97 -4.10
CA VAL A 283 4.81 3.61 -4.90
C VAL A 283 5.16 2.43 -5.80
N ASN A 284 4.29 1.42 -5.78
CA ASN A 284 4.43 0.25 -6.64
C ASN A 284 3.36 0.30 -7.73
N ASN A 285 3.75 0.75 -8.92
CA ASN A 285 2.89 0.73 -10.09
C ASN A 285 3.69 0.21 -11.30
N LEU A 286 3.01 -0.52 -12.18
CA LEU A 286 3.64 -1.24 -13.30
C LEU A 286 4.47 -0.33 -14.21
N ASP A 287 3.98 0.90 -14.46
CA ASP A 287 4.58 1.83 -15.42
C ASP A 287 5.49 2.89 -14.78
N ASN A 288 5.69 2.85 -13.47
CA ASN A 288 6.51 3.79 -12.67
C ASN A 288 6.15 5.29 -12.79
N TYR A 289 5.06 5.66 -13.46
CA TYR A 289 4.69 7.06 -13.72
C TYR A 289 4.32 7.85 -12.46
N LEU A 290 4.01 7.19 -11.34
CA LEU A 290 3.77 7.84 -10.05
C LEU A 290 5.02 7.94 -9.18
N SER A 291 6.10 7.31 -9.61
CA SER A 291 7.36 7.26 -8.86
C SER A 291 8.08 8.61 -8.88
N ILE A 292 8.73 8.96 -7.78
CA ILE A 292 9.58 10.16 -7.72
C ILE A 292 10.76 10.10 -8.70
N GLN A 293 11.16 8.92 -9.17
CA GLN A 293 12.15 8.76 -10.22
C GLN A 293 11.66 9.27 -11.59
N ALA A 294 10.32 9.34 -11.78
CA ALA A 294 9.73 9.89 -13.00
C ALA A 294 9.79 11.44 -13.08
N LEU A 295 10.06 12.12 -11.99
CA LEU A 295 10.23 13.57 -11.99
C LEU A 295 11.38 13.99 -12.91
N PRO A 296 11.24 15.06 -13.72
CA PRO A 296 12.34 15.58 -14.50
C PRO A 296 13.44 16.17 -13.60
N LYS A 297 14.64 16.30 -14.14
CA LYS A 297 15.81 16.78 -13.42
C LYS A 297 15.56 18.11 -12.68
N THR A 298 14.88 19.04 -13.34
CA THR A 298 14.55 20.36 -12.76
C THR A 298 13.70 20.25 -11.51
N GLU A 299 12.70 19.37 -11.50
CA GLU A 299 11.83 19.13 -10.33
C GLU A 299 12.58 18.38 -9.22
N LYS A 300 13.42 17.40 -9.57
CA LYS A 300 14.31 16.74 -8.60
C LYS A 300 15.21 17.74 -7.89
N GLU A 301 15.79 18.69 -8.62
CA GLU A 301 16.63 19.76 -8.05
C GLU A 301 15.84 20.71 -7.13
N LYS A 302 14.58 21.04 -7.47
CA LYS A 302 13.69 21.83 -6.60
C LYS A 302 13.44 21.10 -5.27
N ILE A 303 13.14 19.79 -5.34
CA ILE A 303 12.90 18.97 -4.15
C ILE A 303 14.15 18.86 -3.28
N ILE A 304 15.32 18.67 -3.88
CA ILE A 304 16.60 18.63 -3.13
C ILE A 304 16.79 19.93 -2.36
N ARG A 305 16.68 21.10 -3.04
CA ARG A 305 16.79 22.41 -2.38
C ARG A 305 15.76 22.59 -1.27
N TYR A 306 14.50 22.21 -1.50
CA TYR A 306 13.45 22.25 -0.49
C TYR A 306 13.82 21.41 0.75
N TYR A 307 14.28 20.18 0.55
CA TYR A 307 14.66 19.31 1.66
C TYR A 307 15.90 19.78 2.41
N ASP A 308 16.86 20.39 1.72
CA ASP A 308 18.08 20.96 2.34
C ASP A 308 17.74 22.12 3.27
N THR A 309 16.79 22.96 2.89
CA THR A 309 16.36 24.13 3.69
C THR A 309 15.29 23.80 4.73
N PHE A 310 14.62 22.64 4.63
CA PHE A 310 13.55 22.27 5.54
C PHE A 310 14.10 22.00 6.96
N GLU A 311 13.56 22.69 7.96
CA GLU A 311 13.99 22.55 9.35
C GLU A 311 13.37 21.33 10.01
N CYS A 312 14.20 20.37 10.43
CA CYS A 312 13.76 19.15 11.13
C CYS A 312 14.95 18.52 11.91
N SER A 313 14.66 17.48 12.69
CA SER A 313 15.67 16.73 13.42
C SER A 313 16.68 16.05 12.49
N LYS A 314 17.92 15.82 12.99
CA LYS A 314 18.96 15.08 12.26
C LYS A 314 18.48 13.68 11.84
N ALA A 315 17.65 13.05 12.64
CA ALA A 315 17.08 11.74 12.35
C ALA A 315 16.18 11.80 11.10
N ILE A 316 15.28 12.79 11.04
CA ILE A 316 14.43 13.03 9.87
C ILE A 316 15.28 13.37 8.64
N LYS A 317 16.25 14.27 8.74
CA LYS A 317 17.17 14.60 7.63
C LYS A 317 17.82 13.34 7.05
N THR A 318 18.33 12.47 7.91
CA THR A 318 18.94 11.19 7.49
C THR A 318 17.94 10.28 6.76
N ARG A 319 16.70 10.21 7.24
CA ARG A 319 15.64 9.44 6.58
C ARG A 319 15.28 10.02 5.21
N LEU A 320 15.07 11.34 5.12
CA LEU A 320 14.75 12.03 3.86
C LEU A 320 15.85 11.78 2.82
N GLN A 321 17.12 11.90 3.23
CA GLN A 321 18.26 11.63 2.35
C GLN A 321 18.29 10.17 1.88
N LYS A 322 18.14 9.22 2.79
CA LYS A 322 18.31 7.79 2.52
C LYS A 322 17.10 7.18 1.80
N GLU A 323 15.88 7.50 2.25
CA GLU A 323 14.67 6.83 1.82
C GLU A 323 14.00 7.53 0.63
N ILE A 324 14.31 8.82 0.38
CA ILE A 324 13.68 9.62 -0.68
C ILE A 324 14.70 10.16 -1.67
N LEU A 325 15.62 11.04 -1.24
CA LEU A 325 16.49 11.74 -2.20
C LEU A 325 17.45 10.79 -2.92
N THR A 326 18.07 9.87 -2.21
CA THR A 326 18.98 8.89 -2.83
C THR A 326 18.27 8.02 -3.87
N PRO A 327 17.13 7.36 -3.57
CA PRO A 327 16.38 6.60 -4.58
C PRO A 327 15.89 7.47 -5.75
N MET A 328 15.48 8.72 -5.50
CA MET A 328 14.97 9.64 -6.53
C MET A 328 15.97 9.91 -7.67
N ILE A 329 17.27 9.95 -7.34
CA ILE A 329 18.34 10.25 -8.32
C ILE A 329 19.00 9.01 -8.92
N MET A 330 18.76 7.81 -8.37
CA MET A 330 19.43 6.57 -8.82
C MET A 330 18.92 6.03 -10.15
N GLU A 331 17.67 6.34 -10.49
CA GLU A 331 17.04 5.90 -11.73
C GLU A 331 16.24 7.05 -12.36
N ASP A 332 16.03 6.99 -13.66
CA ASP A 332 15.24 7.97 -14.39
C ASP A 332 14.10 7.28 -15.14
N TYR A 333 12.87 7.63 -14.76
CA TYR A 333 11.63 7.18 -15.39
C TYR A 333 10.88 8.35 -16.03
N SER A 334 11.55 9.48 -16.31
CA SER A 334 10.92 10.69 -16.85
C SER A 334 10.21 10.47 -18.21
N SER A 335 10.59 9.42 -18.94
CA SER A 335 9.87 8.98 -20.15
C SER A 335 8.41 8.57 -19.88
N THR A 336 8.03 8.32 -18.62
CA THR A 336 6.65 7.98 -18.22
C THR A 336 5.78 9.19 -17.89
N ASN A 337 6.31 10.41 -17.99
CA ASN A 337 5.58 11.65 -17.72
C ASN A 337 4.30 11.82 -18.55
N PRO A 338 4.23 11.43 -19.82
CA PRO A 338 2.98 11.46 -20.57
C PRO A 338 1.85 10.67 -19.87
N SER A 339 2.15 9.48 -19.36
CA SER A 339 1.17 8.66 -18.65
C SER A 339 0.72 9.30 -17.33
N PHE A 340 1.64 9.98 -16.62
CA PHE A 340 1.31 10.71 -15.39
C PHE A 340 0.31 11.84 -15.67
N PHE A 341 0.60 12.73 -16.63
CA PHE A 341 -0.27 13.88 -16.93
C PHE A 341 -1.59 13.43 -17.52
N GLN A 342 -1.58 12.52 -18.50
CA GLN A 342 -2.81 11.99 -19.09
C GLN A 342 -3.75 11.41 -18.02
N ARG A 343 -3.22 10.59 -17.11
CA ARG A 343 -4.01 9.99 -16.04
C ARG A 343 -4.50 11.03 -15.04
N THR A 344 -3.65 12.00 -14.68
CA THR A 344 -3.99 13.07 -13.76
C THR A 344 -5.10 13.94 -14.31
N GLU A 345 -5.02 14.34 -15.59
CA GLU A 345 -6.03 15.17 -16.26
C GLU A 345 -7.38 14.45 -16.40
N ILE A 346 -7.38 13.16 -16.73
CA ILE A 346 -8.61 12.36 -16.77
C ILE A 346 -9.29 12.37 -15.40
N LEU A 347 -8.51 12.12 -14.34
CA LEU A 347 -9.04 12.06 -12.97
C LEU A 347 -9.50 13.43 -12.49
N ASP A 348 -8.75 14.50 -12.77
CA ASP A 348 -9.12 15.88 -12.42
C ASP A 348 -10.44 16.27 -13.08
N LYS A 349 -10.57 16.01 -14.38
CA LYS A 349 -11.80 16.31 -15.14
C LYS A 349 -13.01 15.54 -14.56
N VAL A 350 -12.86 14.26 -14.25
CA VAL A 350 -13.96 13.43 -13.73
C VAL A 350 -14.36 13.83 -12.31
N ARG A 351 -13.39 14.29 -11.52
CA ARG A 351 -13.56 14.58 -10.08
C ARG A 351 -13.75 16.05 -9.77
N GLY A 352 -13.64 16.94 -10.76
CA GLY A 352 -13.70 18.38 -10.55
C GLY A 352 -12.54 18.90 -9.70
N GLU A 353 -11.36 18.31 -9.86
CA GLU A 353 -10.13 18.65 -9.12
C GLU A 353 -9.10 19.29 -10.06
N SER A 354 -8.06 19.89 -9.47
CA SER A 354 -6.93 20.47 -10.23
C SER A 354 -5.60 20.14 -9.55
N PHE A 355 -4.74 19.46 -10.29
CA PHE A 355 -3.40 19.10 -9.83
C PHE A 355 -2.57 20.32 -9.43
N VAL A 356 -2.56 21.37 -10.25
CA VAL A 356 -1.75 22.56 -10.01
C VAL A 356 -2.33 23.47 -8.91
N GLU A 357 -3.64 23.44 -8.66
CA GLU A 357 -4.22 24.13 -7.51
C GLU A 357 -3.81 23.49 -6.19
N VAL A 358 -3.63 22.19 -6.18
CA VAL A 358 -3.18 21.44 -4.99
C VAL A 358 -1.66 21.45 -4.88
N TYR A 359 -0.95 21.39 -6.01
CA TYR A 359 0.52 21.34 -6.08
C TYR A 359 1.07 22.46 -6.98
N PRO A 360 0.96 23.75 -6.59
CA PRO A 360 1.41 24.88 -7.42
C PRO A 360 2.90 24.83 -7.74
N GLN A 361 3.70 24.16 -6.94
CA GLN A 361 5.13 23.95 -7.19
C GLN A 361 5.43 23.17 -8.48
N TYR A 362 4.43 22.48 -9.05
CA TYR A 362 4.56 21.71 -10.30
C TYR A 362 3.98 22.44 -11.52
N GLU A 363 3.53 23.70 -11.40
CA GLU A 363 2.89 24.45 -12.48
C GLU A 363 3.79 24.58 -13.73
N GLU A 364 5.06 24.99 -13.53
CA GLU A 364 6.04 25.10 -14.62
C GLU A 364 6.29 23.78 -15.36
N TRP A 365 6.33 22.68 -14.63
CA TRP A 365 6.49 21.35 -15.21
C TRP A 365 5.28 20.93 -16.03
N LYS A 366 4.07 21.20 -15.55
CA LYS A 366 2.84 20.92 -16.27
C LYS A 366 2.75 21.74 -17.55
N ASP A 367 3.05 23.03 -17.49
CA ASP A 367 3.04 23.94 -18.64
C ASP A 367 4.04 23.52 -19.72
N PHE A 368 5.25 23.16 -19.30
CA PHE A 368 6.25 22.62 -20.23
C PHE A 368 5.76 21.34 -20.92
N TYR A 369 5.16 20.43 -20.17
CA TYR A 369 4.60 19.19 -20.73
C TYR A 369 3.47 19.45 -21.71
N THR A 370 2.53 20.34 -21.37
CA THR A 370 1.39 20.70 -22.22
C THR A 370 1.87 21.28 -23.55
N LYS A 371 2.80 22.24 -23.53
CA LYS A 371 3.38 22.83 -24.74
C LYS A 371 4.12 21.80 -25.60
N ALA A 372 4.91 20.93 -24.98
CA ALA A 372 5.62 19.88 -25.71
C ALA A 372 4.65 18.89 -26.38
N TYR A 373 3.57 18.53 -25.71
CA TYR A 373 2.55 17.64 -26.24
C TYR A 373 1.78 18.25 -27.41
N GLU A 374 1.42 19.53 -27.33
CA GLU A 374 0.78 20.28 -28.42
C GLU A 374 1.65 20.30 -29.67
N ILE A 375 2.94 20.66 -29.52
CA ILE A 375 3.90 20.68 -30.65
C ILE A 375 4.01 19.31 -31.32
N ILE A 376 4.14 18.23 -30.55
CA ILE A 376 4.26 16.88 -31.08
C ILE A 376 2.96 16.47 -31.80
N THR A 377 1.81 16.79 -31.21
CA THR A 377 0.51 16.45 -31.79
C THR A 377 0.27 17.16 -33.12
N ASP A 378 0.65 18.44 -33.21
CA ASP A 378 0.54 19.21 -34.44
C ASP A 378 1.50 18.71 -35.51
N PHE A 379 2.72 18.32 -35.15
CA PHE A 379 3.66 17.70 -36.08
C PHE A 379 3.10 16.37 -36.65
N ILE A 380 2.52 15.49 -35.81
CA ILE A 380 1.91 14.24 -36.28
C ILE A 380 0.71 14.48 -37.20
N LYS A 381 -0.10 15.52 -36.94
CA LYS A 381 -1.21 15.89 -37.83
C LYS A 381 -0.70 16.39 -39.18
N LEU A 382 0.37 17.18 -39.21
CA LEU A 382 1.01 17.66 -40.45
C LEU A 382 1.54 16.51 -41.29
N GLU A 383 2.22 15.53 -40.70
CA GLU A 383 2.71 14.35 -41.42
C GLU A 383 1.57 13.51 -42.03
N ARG A 384 0.44 13.34 -41.31
CA ARG A 384 -0.73 12.60 -41.83
C ARG A 384 -1.49 13.31 -42.95
N ASN A 385 -1.35 14.63 -43.05
CA ASN A 385 -1.95 15.41 -44.14
C ASN A 385 -1.05 15.51 -45.39
N ILE A 386 0.18 15.02 -45.35
CA ILE A 386 1.14 14.97 -46.43
C ILE A 386 1.15 13.59 -47.14
N GLN A 387 0.54 12.57 -46.52
CA GLN A 387 0.29 11.26 -47.13
C GLN A 387 -1.12 11.17 -47.71
#